data_9cdc449d0aa9faa54e7fffdeeb193ab0
#
_entry.id   9cdc449d0aa9faa54e7fffdeeb193ab0
#
_cell.length_a   1.000
_cell.length_b   1.000
_cell.length_c   1.000
_cell.angle_alpha   90.00
_cell.angle_beta   90.00
_cell.angle_gamma   90.00
#
_symmetry.space_group_name_H-M   'P 1'
#
loop_
_entity.id
_entity.type
_entity.pdbx_description
1 polymer ?
#
loop_
_entity_poly.entity_id
_entity_poly.type
_entity_poly.pdbx_seq_one_letter_code
_entity_poly.pdbx_strand_id
1 'polypeptide(L)'
;PGGAVDEDETRAFADECSAAKVAARREIFEECGLDVGDVELRHFCKWTTPREEKKRFSTWFFVAVSDQASSRILVDGSEIIDYQWISPKSAIQKHQEGTISFMPPTFLVLRLLSHFDSTEKAFYALKNRAPYDVTPKMIFDSKIWMCMYPGDAGYEIGDLEISGPRHRTYYSEDGIQYVHSGDNVGFPAMDSP
;
A
#
# COMPACT_ATOMS: atom_id res chain seq x y z
N PRO A 1 -10.88 -0.82 -3.06
CA PRO A 1 -11.23 -1.83 -4.07
C PRO A 1 -10.00 -2.40 -4.72
N GLY A 2 -10.07 -3.65 -5.15
CA GLY A 2 -9.00 -4.32 -5.87
C GLY A 2 -9.16 -5.83 -5.90
N GLY A 3 -8.73 -6.45 -7.00
CA GLY A 3 -8.82 -7.87 -7.23
C GLY A 3 -7.74 -8.38 -8.17
N ALA A 4 -7.95 -9.54 -8.74
CA ALA A 4 -6.99 -10.18 -9.62
C ALA A 4 -6.99 -9.53 -11.01
N VAL A 5 -5.81 -9.51 -11.64
CA VAL A 5 -5.71 -9.21 -13.09
C VAL A 5 -6.13 -10.46 -13.85
N ASP A 6 -7.14 -10.33 -14.69
CA ASP A 6 -7.65 -11.45 -15.47
C ASP A 6 -6.70 -11.87 -16.60
N GLU A 7 -6.84 -13.11 -17.06
CA GLU A 7 -6.01 -13.61 -18.16
C GLU A 7 -6.15 -12.79 -19.46
N ASP A 8 -7.36 -12.32 -19.76
CA ASP A 8 -7.62 -11.51 -20.95
C ASP A 8 -6.99 -10.12 -20.82
N GLU A 9 -7.02 -9.51 -19.62
CA GLU A 9 -6.33 -8.26 -19.29
C GLU A 9 -4.82 -8.44 -19.44
N THR A 10 -4.26 -9.55 -18.93
CA THR A 10 -2.84 -9.87 -19.06
C THR A 10 -2.42 -10.04 -20.51
N ARG A 11 -3.25 -10.68 -21.36
CA ARG A 11 -2.96 -10.88 -22.79
C ARG A 11 -3.07 -9.61 -23.62
N ALA A 12 -3.91 -8.66 -23.19
CA ALA A 12 -4.17 -7.42 -23.93
C ALA A 12 -3.03 -6.40 -23.86
N PHE A 13 -2.13 -6.53 -22.89
CA PHE A 13 -1.07 -5.54 -22.64
C PHE A 13 0.32 -6.18 -22.60
N ALA A 14 1.30 -5.44 -23.12
CA ALA A 14 2.69 -5.88 -23.16
C ALA A 14 3.39 -5.77 -21.78
N ASP A 15 2.85 -4.95 -20.86
CA ASP A 15 3.40 -4.74 -19.53
C ASP A 15 2.35 -4.98 -18.43
N GLU A 16 2.79 -5.53 -17.32
CA GLU A 16 1.94 -5.89 -16.19
C GLU A 16 1.25 -4.66 -15.56
N CYS A 17 1.90 -3.50 -15.56
CA CYS A 17 1.34 -2.29 -14.95
C CYS A 17 0.11 -1.80 -15.71
N SER A 18 0.11 -1.88 -17.03
CA SER A 18 -1.03 -1.51 -17.87
C SER A 18 -2.21 -2.47 -17.66
N ALA A 19 -1.95 -3.77 -17.60
CA ALA A 19 -2.97 -4.77 -17.26
C ALA A 19 -3.56 -4.52 -15.86
N ALA A 20 -2.69 -4.27 -14.85
CA ALA A 20 -3.12 -3.97 -13.49
C ALA A 20 -3.96 -2.69 -13.37
N LYS A 21 -3.71 -1.67 -14.21
CA LYS A 21 -4.56 -0.46 -14.25
C LYS A 21 -5.95 -0.74 -14.78
N VAL A 22 -6.07 -1.61 -15.79
CA VAL A 22 -7.38 -2.00 -16.31
C VAL A 22 -8.16 -2.79 -15.29
N ALA A 23 -7.52 -3.78 -14.65
CA ALA A 23 -8.11 -4.52 -13.54
C ALA A 23 -8.56 -3.58 -12.41
N ALA A 24 -7.73 -2.62 -12.00
CA ALA A 24 -8.09 -1.66 -10.96
C ALA A 24 -9.34 -0.84 -11.30
N ARG A 25 -9.53 -0.43 -12.57
CA ARG A 25 -10.75 0.28 -13.01
C ARG A 25 -11.98 -0.61 -12.95
N ARG A 26 -11.86 -1.86 -13.42
CA ARG A 26 -12.93 -2.85 -13.37
C ARG A 26 -13.35 -3.10 -11.93
N GLU A 27 -12.40 -3.38 -11.04
CA GLU A 27 -12.65 -3.63 -9.62
C GLU A 27 -13.30 -2.42 -8.90
N ILE A 28 -12.86 -1.19 -9.20
CA ILE A 28 -13.49 0.02 -8.64
C ILE A 28 -14.96 0.10 -9.07
N PHE A 29 -15.25 -0.23 -10.33
CA PHE A 29 -16.63 -0.22 -10.81
C PHE A 29 -17.47 -1.34 -10.17
N GLU A 30 -16.94 -2.55 -10.12
CA GLU A 30 -17.63 -3.73 -9.59
C GLU A 30 -17.91 -3.61 -8.09
N GLU A 31 -16.92 -3.18 -7.31
CA GLU A 31 -17.01 -3.13 -5.85
C GLU A 31 -17.62 -1.83 -5.30
N CYS A 32 -17.48 -0.72 -6.00
CA CYS A 32 -17.88 0.61 -5.51
C CYS A 32 -18.92 1.31 -6.37
N GLY A 33 -19.23 0.80 -7.56
CA GLY A 33 -20.12 1.44 -8.52
C GLY A 33 -19.57 2.74 -9.11
N LEU A 34 -18.26 3.02 -8.95
CA LEU A 34 -17.63 4.23 -9.46
C LEU A 34 -17.02 3.99 -10.84
N ASP A 35 -17.49 4.73 -11.84
CA ASP A 35 -16.81 4.77 -13.13
C ASP A 35 -15.72 5.84 -13.09
N VAL A 36 -14.48 5.40 -12.97
CA VAL A 36 -13.31 6.30 -12.97
C VAL A 36 -12.79 6.61 -14.38
N GLY A 37 -13.43 6.06 -15.44
CA GLY A 37 -13.18 6.40 -16.84
C GLY A 37 -11.72 6.64 -17.19
N ASP A 38 -11.41 7.84 -17.70
CA ASP A 38 -10.07 8.26 -18.12
C ASP A 38 -9.24 8.91 -16.99
N VAL A 39 -9.69 8.85 -15.74
CA VAL A 39 -8.90 9.36 -14.60
C VAL A 39 -7.51 8.74 -14.58
N GLU A 40 -6.47 9.54 -14.43
CA GLU A 40 -5.09 9.06 -14.36
C GLU A 40 -4.90 8.19 -13.13
N LEU A 41 -4.65 6.89 -13.32
CA LEU A 41 -4.20 5.97 -12.27
C LEU A 41 -2.67 6.02 -12.20
N ARG A 42 -2.14 6.65 -11.16
CA ARG A 42 -0.70 6.76 -10.96
C ARG A 42 -0.19 5.61 -10.12
N HIS A 43 0.60 4.71 -10.72
CA HIS A 43 1.32 3.68 -9.98
C HIS A 43 2.37 4.31 -9.08
N PHE A 44 2.39 3.96 -7.80
CA PHE A 44 3.35 4.49 -6.84
C PHE A 44 4.08 3.43 -6.01
N CYS A 45 3.53 2.22 -5.87
CA CYS A 45 4.26 1.09 -5.30
C CYS A 45 3.66 -0.25 -5.70
N LYS A 46 4.47 -1.30 -5.60
CA LYS A 46 4.06 -2.70 -5.72
C LYS A 46 4.54 -3.48 -4.51
N TRP A 47 3.64 -4.25 -3.91
CA TRP A 47 3.93 -5.09 -2.77
C TRP A 47 3.78 -6.56 -3.15
N THR A 48 4.82 -7.33 -2.91
CA THR A 48 4.77 -8.78 -3.12
C THR A 48 4.74 -9.47 -1.76
N THR A 49 3.82 -10.41 -1.59
CA THR A 49 3.70 -11.21 -0.36
C THR A 49 5.06 -11.83 0.01
N PRO A 50 5.42 -11.88 1.31
CA PRO A 50 6.66 -12.50 1.79
C PRO A 50 6.90 -13.89 1.21
N ARG A 51 8.18 -14.27 1.08
CA ARG A 51 8.55 -15.57 0.48
C ARG A 51 8.12 -16.75 1.35
N GLU A 52 7.94 -16.53 2.62
CA GLU A 52 7.55 -17.51 3.63
C GLU A 52 6.07 -17.92 3.52
N GLU A 53 5.25 -17.08 2.86
CA GLU A 53 3.83 -17.34 2.69
C GLU A 53 3.55 -18.35 1.58
N LYS A 54 2.61 -19.28 1.86
CA LYS A 54 2.22 -20.32 0.90
C LYS A 54 1.49 -19.75 -0.31
N LYS A 55 0.67 -18.73 -0.10
CA LYS A 55 -0.08 -18.05 -1.15
C LYS A 55 0.47 -16.64 -1.31
N ARG A 56 0.95 -16.35 -2.49
CA ARG A 56 1.64 -15.09 -2.77
C ARG A 56 0.93 -14.30 -3.83
N PHE A 57 0.87 -12.97 -3.61
CA PHE A 57 0.30 -12.00 -4.51
C PHE A 57 1.31 -10.90 -4.77
N SER A 58 1.26 -10.30 -5.95
CA SER A 58 1.89 -9.01 -6.26
C SER A 58 0.79 -7.98 -6.43
N THR A 59 0.69 -7.05 -5.48
CA THR A 59 -0.36 -6.04 -5.43
C THR A 59 0.17 -4.71 -5.90
N TRP A 60 -0.40 -4.18 -6.97
CA TRP A 60 -0.11 -2.86 -7.51
C TRP A 60 -0.95 -1.82 -6.79
N PHE A 61 -0.33 -0.76 -6.31
CA PHE A 61 -1.02 0.35 -5.66
C PHE A 61 -1.05 1.55 -6.59
N PHE A 62 -2.24 2.06 -6.83
CA PHE A 62 -2.47 3.24 -7.64
C PHE A 62 -3.09 4.35 -6.80
N VAL A 63 -2.76 5.59 -7.14
CA VAL A 63 -3.45 6.77 -6.64
C VAL A 63 -4.10 7.49 -7.81
N ALA A 64 -5.29 8.02 -7.54
CA ALA A 64 -6.05 8.83 -8.49
C ALA A 64 -6.70 10.00 -7.77
N VAL A 65 -6.91 11.09 -8.49
CA VAL A 65 -7.75 12.20 -8.02
C VAL A 65 -9.08 12.12 -8.75
N SER A 66 -10.15 12.10 -8.00
CA SER A 66 -11.50 12.10 -8.55
C SER A 66 -12.31 13.22 -7.91
N ASP A 67 -13.09 13.92 -8.71
CA ASP A 67 -14.10 14.88 -8.28
C ASP A 67 -15.43 14.20 -7.92
N GLN A 68 -15.51 12.88 -8.10
CA GLN A 68 -16.69 12.08 -7.79
C GLN A 68 -16.87 11.77 -6.29
N ALA A 69 -16.14 12.46 -5.40
CA ALA A 69 -16.28 12.27 -3.94
C ALA A 69 -17.70 12.50 -3.41
N SER A 70 -18.54 13.20 -4.16
CA SER A 70 -19.97 13.39 -3.89
C SER A 70 -20.87 12.30 -4.47
N SER A 71 -20.32 11.40 -5.31
CA SER A 71 -21.08 10.31 -5.90
C SER A 71 -21.42 9.26 -4.82
N ARG A 72 -22.62 8.70 -4.97
CA ARG A 72 -23.03 7.61 -4.08
C ARG A 72 -22.20 6.36 -4.38
N ILE A 73 -21.41 5.94 -3.41
CA ILE A 73 -20.76 4.65 -3.45
C ILE A 73 -21.82 3.56 -3.31
N LEU A 74 -21.77 2.58 -4.20
CA LEU A 74 -22.63 1.41 -4.17
C LEU A 74 -21.71 0.20 -3.92
N VAL A 75 -21.56 -0.16 -2.63
CA VAL A 75 -20.80 -1.36 -2.27
C VAL A 75 -21.52 -2.62 -2.73
N ASP A 76 -20.75 -3.60 -3.18
CA ASP A 76 -21.26 -4.87 -3.71
C ASP A 76 -21.92 -5.75 -2.63
N GLY A 77 -21.58 -5.53 -1.36
CA GLY A 77 -22.14 -6.22 -0.20
C GLY A 77 -21.60 -7.64 0.00
N SER A 78 -20.64 -8.08 -0.79
CA SER A 78 -19.98 -9.37 -0.69
C SER A 78 -18.53 -9.26 -0.26
N GLU A 79 -17.70 -8.55 -1.03
CA GLU A 79 -16.30 -8.29 -0.72
C GLU A 79 -16.14 -6.98 0.05
N ILE A 80 -16.90 -5.93 -0.34
CA ILE A 80 -16.98 -4.66 0.38
C ILE A 80 -18.37 -4.52 1.02
N ILE A 81 -18.40 -4.50 2.34
CA ILE A 81 -19.65 -4.43 3.13
C ILE A 81 -19.98 -3.01 3.61
N ASP A 82 -18.98 -2.14 3.66
CA ASP A 82 -19.14 -0.75 4.11
C ASP A 82 -18.04 0.15 3.54
N TYR A 83 -18.26 1.46 3.51
CA TYR A 83 -17.29 2.44 3.06
C TYR A 83 -17.32 3.70 3.91
N GLN A 84 -16.20 4.39 3.92
CA GLN A 84 -16.08 5.68 4.58
C GLN A 84 -15.14 6.60 3.82
N TRP A 85 -15.59 7.84 3.57
CA TRP A 85 -14.69 8.91 3.17
C TRP A 85 -13.94 9.41 4.40
N ILE A 86 -12.63 9.29 4.40
CA ILE A 86 -11.81 9.59 5.57
C ILE A 86 -10.49 10.22 5.14
N SER A 87 -10.00 11.21 5.89
CA SER A 87 -8.65 11.72 5.66
C SER A 87 -7.59 10.72 6.10
N PRO A 88 -6.40 10.69 5.44
CA PRO A 88 -5.31 9.80 5.84
C PRO A 88 -4.94 9.94 7.33
N LYS A 89 -4.89 11.16 7.86
CA LYS A 89 -4.62 11.45 9.28
C LYS A 89 -5.65 10.82 10.21
N SER A 90 -6.95 10.99 9.88
CA SER A 90 -8.03 10.41 10.66
C SER A 90 -8.06 8.88 10.59
N ALA A 91 -7.69 8.30 9.44
CA ALA A 91 -7.59 6.85 9.29
C ALA A 91 -6.48 6.27 10.17
N ILE A 92 -5.30 6.92 10.20
CA ILE A 92 -4.18 6.52 11.06
C ILE A 92 -4.58 6.63 12.54
N GLN A 93 -5.23 7.73 12.92
CA GLN A 93 -5.71 7.91 14.30
C GLN A 93 -6.66 6.78 14.72
N LYS A 94 -7.67 6.46 13.90
CA LYS A 94 -8.61 5.37 14.18
C LYS A 94 -7.91 4.01 14.28
N HIS A 95 -6.86 3.79 13.50
CA HIS A 95 -6.04 2.58 13.60
C HIS A 95 -5.32 2.51 14.96
N GLN A 96 -4.73 3.61 15.42
CA GLN A 96 -4.08 3.71 16.74
C GLN A 96 -5.08 3.52 17.89
N GLU A 97 -6.32 3.99 17.73
CA GLU A 97 -7.41 3.78 18.66
C GLU A 97 -8.01 2.36 18.62
N GLY A 98 -7.52 1.50 17.71
CA GLY A 98 -8.00 0.13 17.55
C GLY A 98 -9.39 -0.01 16.92
N THR A 99 -9.97 1.08 16.39
CA THR A 99 -11.32 1.07 15.79
C THR A 99 -11.32 0.56 14.36
N ILE A 100 -10.19 0.68 13.64
CA ILE A 100 -9.97 0.08 12.32
C ILE A 100 -8.59 -0.56 12.29
N SER A 101 -8.41 -1.57 11.44
CA SER A 101 -7.13 -2.26 11.28
C SER A 101 -6.65 -2.20 9.84
N PHE A 102 -5.36 -2.02 9.67
CA PHE A 102 -4.70 -2.01 8.36
C PHE A 102 -3.55 -3.02 8.32
N MET A 103 -3.34 -3.56 7.14
CA MET A 103 -2.08 -4.24 6.82
C MET A 103 -0.98 -3.20 6.57
N PRO A 104 0.32 -3.56 6.73
CA PRO A 104 1.44 -2.63 6.58
C PRO A 104 1.44 -1.82 5.29
N PRO A 105 1.16 -2.40 4.10
CA PRO A 105 1.10 -1.62 2.87
C PRO A 105 0.14 -0.44 2.97
N THR A 106 -1.09 -0.68 3.40
CA THR A 106 -2.11 0.36 3.55
C THR A 106 -1.71 1.41 4.59
N PHE A 107 -1.18 0.97 5.73
CA PHE A 107 -0.72 1.88 6.78
C PHE A 107 0.38 2.83 6.29
N LEU A 108 1.39 2.31 5.58
CA LEU A 108 2.49 3.13 5.06
C LEU A 108 2.04 4.09 3.96
N VAL A 109 1.11 3.66 3.10
CA VAL A 109 0.48 4.53 2.11
C VAL A 109 -0.28 5.68 2.78
N LEU A 110 -1.07 5.39 3.81
CA LEU A 110 -1.80 6.42 4.55
C LEU A 110 -0.84 7.38 5.27
N ARG A 111 0.25 6.89 5.83
CA ARG A 111 1.30 7.75 6.42
C ARG A 111 1.90 8.67 5.37
N LEU A 112 2.29 8.15 4.22
CA LEU A 112 2.79 8.97 3.12
C LEU A 112 1.78 10.05 2.72
N LEU A 113 0.53 9.67 2.49
CA LEU A 113 -0.52 10.62 2.10
C LEU A 113 -0.83 11.65 3.20
N SER A 114 -0.61 11.32 4.47
CA SER A 114 -0.87 12.23 5.60
C SER A 114 0.06 13.44 5.67
N HIS A 115 1.16 13.44 4.93
CA HIS A 115 2.07 14.59 4.83
C HIS A 115 1.52 15.74 3.96
N PHE A 116 0.48 15.49 3.18
CA PHE A 116 -0.07 16.47 2.26
C PHE A 116 -1.36 17.11 2.80
N ASP A 117 -1.52 18.42 2.52
CA ASP A 117 -2.68 19.19 2.94
C ASP A 117 -3.83 19.13 1.93
N SER A 118 -3.56 18.69 0.70
CA SER A 118 -4.56 18.56 -0.35
C SER A 118 -4.29 17.39 -1.28
N THR A 119 -5.32 16.93 -1.97
CA THR A 119 -5.27 15.85 -2.95
C THR A 119 -4.36 16.21 -4.13
N GLU A 120 -4.38 17.45 -4.59
CA GLU A 120 -3.57 17.94 -5.70
C GLU A 120 -2.09 17.91 -5.36
N LYS A 121 -1.71 18.34 -4.14
CA LYS A 121 -0.31 18.29 -3.67
C LYS A 121 0.17 16.85 -3.55
N ALA A 122 -0.66 15.97 -2.98
CA ALA A 122 -0.34 14.55 -2.87
C ALA A 122 -0.12 13.91 -4.25
N PHE A 123 -1.04 14.13 -5.18
CA PHE A 123 -0.95 13.59 -6.53
C PHE A 123 0.26 14.11 -7.29
N TYR A 124 0.54 15.42 -7.19
CA TYR A 124 1.73 16.03 -7.81
C TYR A 124 3.04 15.46 -7.27
N ALA A 125 3.15 15.29 -5.95
CA ALA A 125 4.33 14.71 -5.33
C ALA A 125 4.52 13.26 -5.77
N LEU A 126 3.46 12.45 -5.77
CA LEU A 126 3.52 11.05 -6.20
C LEU A 126 3.78 10.91 -7.72
N LYS A 127 3.37 11.88 -8.53
CA LYS A 127 3.70 11.91 -9.96
C LYS A 127 5.21 12.02 -10.21
N ASN A 128 5.93 12.72 -9.35
CA ASN A 128 7.35 12.97 -9.48
C ASN A 128 8.22 11.95 -8.70
N ARG A 129 7.60 11.10 -7.91
CA ARG A 129 8.27 10.04 -7.17
C ARG A 129 8.35 8.77 -8.01
N ALA A 130 9.55 8.17 -8.07
CA ALA A 130 9.69 6.84 -8.67
C ALA A 130 8.91 5.81 -7.86
N PRO A 131 8.11 4.94 -8.50
CA PRO A 131 7.46 3.84 -7.79
C PRO A 131 8.52 2.88 -7.23
N TYR A 132 8.18 2.21 -6.14
CA TYR A 132 9.04 1.21 -5.52
C TYR A 132 8.34 -0.15 -5.47
N ASP A 133 9.16 -1.20 -5.57
CA ASP A 133 8.72 -2.58 -5.39
C ASP A 133 9.28 -3.13 -4.08
N VAL A 134 8.46 -3.76 -3.27
CA VAL A 134 8.88 -4.31 -2.00
C VAL A 134 8.34 -5.72 -1.77
N THR A 135 9.24 -6.60 -1.33
CA THR A 135 8.89 -7.91 -0.79
C THR A 135 9.34 -7.92 0.67
N PRO A 136 8.45 -7.88 1.64
CA PRO A 136 8.85 -7.96 3.04
C PRO A 136 9.48 -9.31 3.38
N LYS A 137 10.36 -9.32 4.36
CA LYS A 137 10.75 -10.53 5.08
C LYS A 137 10.06 -10.53 6.43
N MET A 138 9.20 -11.50 6.67
CA MET A 138 8.49 -11.63 7.94
C MET A 138 9.35 -12.35 8.97
N ILE A 139 9.43 -11.80 10.15
CA ILE A 139 10.10 -12.40 11.31
C ILE A 139 9.07 -12.57 12.41
N PHE A 140 8.92 -13.81 12.84
CA PHE A 140 8.12 -14.20 13.98
C PHE A 140 9.05 -14.63 15.10
N ASP A 141 9.18 -13.81 16.12
CA ASP A 141 9.73 -14.23 17.39
C ASP A 141 8.58 -14.36 18.39
N SER A 142 8.74 -15.17 19.42
CA SER A 142 7.72 -15.51 20.42
C SER A 142 6.99 -14.30 21.05
N LYS A 143 7.48 -13.08 20.84
CA LYS A 143 6.93 -11.83 21.41
C LYS A 143 6.80 -10.70 20.39
N ILE A 144 7.38 -10.82 19.20
CA ILE A 144 7.44 -9.72 18.22
C ILE A 144 7.09 -10.26 16.84
N TRP A 145 6.08 -9.65 16.25
CA TRP A 145 5.81 -9.79 14.84
C TRP A 145 6.34 -8.56 14.12
N MET A 146 7.19 -8.75 13.12
CA MET A 146 7.74 -7.66 12.34
C MET A 146 7.95 -8.01 10.89
N CYS A 147 8.02 -6.97 10.05
CA CYS A 147 8.44 -7.07 8.68
C CYS A 147 9.72 -6.25 8.48
N MET A 148 10.77 -6.86 7.96
CA MET A 148 11.94 -6.16 7.44
C MET A 148 11.77 -5.91 5.94
N TYR A 149 12.36 -4.83 5.47
CA TYR A 149 12.31 -4.40 4.07
C TYR A 149 13.71 -4.25 3.50
N PRO A 150 13.88 -4.22 2.16
CA PRO A 150 15.16 -3.94 1.53
C PRO A 150 15.80 -2.67 2.10
N GLY A 151 17.11 -2.70 2.32
CA GLY A 151 17.85 -1.64 2.99
C GLY A 151 17.98 -1.80 4.51
N ASP A 152 17.22 -2.69 5.16
CA ASP A 152 17.50 -3.08 6.54
C ASP A 152 18.74 -3.96 6.61
N ALA A 153 19.62 -3.71 7.57
CA ALA A 153 20.88 -4.47 7.72
C ALA A 153 20.67 -5.98 7.88
N GLY A 154 19.57 -6.37 8.50
CA GLY A 154 19.20 -7.76 8.74
C GLY A 154 18.35 -8.41 7.64
N TYR A 155 17.93 -7.65 6.62
CA TYR A 155 16.93 -8.11 5.65
C TYR A 155 17.33 -9.41 4.92
N GLU A 156 18.57 -9.51 4.43
CA GLU A 156 18.99 -10.65 3.62
C GLU A 156 19.00 -11.97 4.41
N ILE A 157 19.46 -11.92 5.64
CA ILE A 157 19.65 -13.13 6.46
C ILE A 157 18.55 -13.34 7.51
N GLY A 158 17.73 -12.33 7.78
CA GLY A 158 16.66 -12.39 8.79
C GLY A 158 17.16 -12.21 10.23
N ASP A 159 18.28 -11.55 10.42
CA ASP A 159 18.85 -11.31 11.75
C ASP A 159 18.48 -9.90 12.26
N LEU A 160 17.80 -9.86 13.40
CA LEU A 160 17.32 -8.64 14.02
C LEU A 160 18.42 -7.83 14.69
N GLU A 161 19.49 -8.49 15.12
CA GLU A 161 20.53 -7.93 15.98
C GLU A 161 21.68 -7.29 15.22
N ILE A 162 21.76 -7.53 13.89
CA ILE A 162 22.81 -6.92 13.07
C ILE A 162 22.78 -5.40 13.20
N SER A 163 23.93 -4.83 13.52
CA SER A 163 24.09 -3.37 13.56
C SER A 163 24.06 -2.78 12.16
N GLY A 164 23.40 -1.64 11.99
CA GLY A 164 23.31 -0.93 10.71
C GLY A 164 21.97 -0.26 10.49
N PRO A 165 21.66 0.12 9.24
CA PRO A 165 20.40 0.74 8.88
C PRO A 165 19.19 -0.08 9.29
N ARG A 166 18.12 0.60 9.66
CA ARG A 166 16.82 -0.01 9.99
C ARG A 166 15.79 0.37 8.94
N HIS A 167 15.11 -0.63 8.42
CA HIS A 167 13.98 -0.46 7.53
C HIS A 167 12.96 -1.57 7.81
N ARG A 168 12.09 -1.33 8.78
CA ARG A 168 11.20 -2.36 9.31
C ARG A 168 9.92 -1.81 9.90
N THR A 169 8.94 -2.68 10.03
CA THR A 169 7.67 -2.42 10.70
C THR A 169 7.51 -3.37 11.87
N TYR A 170 7.22 -2.85 13.04
CA TYR A 170 6.88 -3.60 14.23
C TYR A 170 5.39 -3.60 14.44
N TYR A 171 4.87 -4.71 14.94
CA TYR A 171 3.49 -4.88 15.34
C TYR A 171 3.43 -5.08 16.84
N SER A 172 2.69 -4.25 17.50
CA SER A 172 2.45 -4.30 18.94
C SER A 172 0.97 -4.10 19.25
N GLU A 173 0.61 -4.20 20.51
CA GLU A 173 -0.74 -3.87 20.99
C GLU A 173 -1.09 -2.40 20.72
N ASP A 174 -0.10 -1.52 20.65
CA ASP A 174 -0.25 -0.09 20.33
C ASP A 174 -0.36 0.19 18.82
N GLY A 175 -0.40 -0.85 17.97
CA GLY A 175 -0.53 -0.75 16.52
C GLY A 175 0.78 -0.96 15.76
N ILE A 176 0.84 -0.37 14.57
CA ILE A 176 1.96 -0.51 13.63
C ILE A 176 2.96 0.63 13.84
N GLN A 177 4.23 0.30 14.04
CA GLN A 177 5.34 1.24 14.12
C GLN A 177 6.32 0.99 12.97
N TYR A 178 6.55 1.98 12.13
CA TYR A 178 7.53 1.93 11.06
C TYR A 178 8.80 2.69 11.42
N VAL A 179 9.95 2.06 11.17
CA VAL A 179 11.28 2.62 11.40
C VAL A 179 12.08 2.58 10.11
N HIS A 180 12.57 3.74 9.71
CA HIS A 180 13.54 3.91 8.63
C HIS A 180 14.67 4.82 9.15
N SER A 181 15.87 4.30 9.30
CA SER A 181 16.99 5.01 9.89
C SER A 181 18.34 4.54 9.34
N GLY A 182 19.32 5.40 9.45
CA GLY A 182 20.66 5.15 8.94
C GLY A 182 20.77 5.38 7.42
N ASP A 183 21.91 5.00 6.86
CA ASP A 183 22.20 5.15 5.43
C ASP A 183 21.53 4.00 4.65
N ASN A 184 20.24 4.10 4.43
CA ASN A 184 19.46 3.14 3.63
C ASN A 184 19.72 3.37 2.14
N VAL A 185 20.92 3.03 1.69
CA VAL A 185 21.33 3.22 0.31
C VAL A 185 20.48 2.36 -0.62
N GLY A 186 19.78 3.01 -1.53
CA GLY A 186 19.02 2.34 -2.59
C GLY A 186 17.56 2.04 -2.30
N PHE A 187 17.06 2.31 -1.08
CA PHE A 187 15.62 2.17 -0.81
C PHE A 187 15.09 3.35 0.03
N PRO A 188 14.19 4.17 -0.52
CA PRO A 188 13.68 5.36 0.15
C PRO A 188 12.73 4.98 1.31
N ALA A 189 12.54 5.91 2.24
CA ALA A 189 11.46 5.78 3.22
C ALA A 189 10.11 5.65 2.52
N MET A 190 9.32 4.67 2.93
CA MET A 190 8.04 4.35 2.27
C MET A 190 6.89 5.23 2.75
N ASP A 191 7.05 5.89 3.89
CA ASP A 191 6.02 6.69 4.55
C ASP A 191 6.23 8.21 4.46
N SER A 192 7.21 8.65 3.69
CA SER A 192 7.53 10.07 3.49
C SER A 192 7.66 10.45 2.02
N PRO A 193 7.39 11.70 1.65
CA PRO A 193 7.49 12.23 0.30
C PRO A 193 8.89 12.14 -0.32
#